data_e65f3eec293c752c8b1fa80e01bbcf16
#
_entry.id   e65f3eec293c752c8b1fa80e01bbcf16
#
_cell.length_a   1.000
_cell.length_b   1.000
_cell.length_c   1.000
_cell.angle_alpha   90.00
_cell.angle_beta   90.00
_cell.angle_gamma   90.00
#
_symmetry.space_group_name_H-M   'P 1'
#
loop_
_entity.id
_entity.type
_entity.pdbx_description
1 polymer ?
#
loop_
_entity_poly.entity_id
_entity_poly.type
_entity_poly.pdbx_seq_one_letter_code
_entity_poly.pdbx_strand_id
1 'polypeptide(L)'
;IRDAQESRGLGDVYKRQVGEPEKYISGGPMMGFAMYSLDVPVVKGSSSLLVFQKDIVSKTTSSACIRCGKCGEACPEHLLPAKLAGFASRNDEEGFTKFDGMECVMCGSCSYVCPAKRPLTQQIKAMRSTVLANRRKK
;
A
#
# COMPACT_ATOMS: atom_id res chain seq x y z
N ILE A 1 -5.32 13.73 23.53
CA ILE A 1 -5.88 14.35 22.31
C ILE A 1 -5.35 15.78 22.13
N ARG A 2 -5.13 16.57 23.21
CA ARG A 2 -4.53 17.91 23.12
C ARG A 2 -3.06 17.90 22.67
N ASP A 3 -2.28 16.90 23.06
CA ASP A 3 -0.86 16.79 22.71
C ASP A 3 -0.59 16.52 21.23
N ALA A 4 -1.59 16.05 20.46
CA ALA A 4 -1.47 15.84 19.02
C ALA A 4 -1.62 17.15 18.21
N GLN A 5 -2.06 18.25 18.82
CA GLN A 5 -2.24 19.54 18.14
C GLN A 5 -1.01 20.46 18.21
N GLU A 6 -0.09 20.20 19.11
CA GLU A 6 1.16 20.97 19.21
C GLU A 6 2.26 20.28 18.40
N SER A 7 2.34 20.55 17.11
CA SER A 7 3.50 20.37 16.18
C SER A 7 4.61 19.35 16.58
N ARG A 8 4.28 18.34 17.39
CA ARG A 8 5.20 17.26 17.76
C ARG A 8 5.28 16.27 16.63
N GLY A 9 6.49 15.98 16.17
CA GLY A 9 6.72 14.99 15.14
C GLY A 9 6.33 13.57 15.60
N LEU A 10 6.13 12.66 14.66
CA LEU A 10 5.89 11.24 14.93
C LEU A 10 7.00 10.60 15.78
N GLY A 11 8.22 11.14 15.74
CA GLY A 11 9.34 10.73 16.57
C GLY A 11 9.09 10.82 18.09
N ASP A 12 8.26 11.78 18.55
CA ASP A 12 7.89 11.88 19.97
C ASP A 12 6.94 10.77 20.40
N VAL A 13 6.05 10.35 19.52
CA VAL A 13 5.16 9.20 19.74
C VAL A 13 5.97 7.90 19.80
N TYR A 14 6.99 7.75 18.96
CA TYR A 14 7.89 6.61 18.94
C TYR A 14 8.69 6.43 20.25
N LYS A 15 9.18 7.51 20.84
CA LYS A 15 9.96 7.47 22.10
C LYS A 15 9.19 6.87 23.29
N ARG A 16 7.88 6.80 23.22
CA ARG A 16 7.02 6.19 24.23
C ARG A 16 6.85 4.68 24.07
N GLN A 17 7.48 4.08 23.06
CA GLN A 17 7.37 2.65 22.79
C GLN A 17 8.45 1.85 23.48
N VAL A 18 8.11 0.59 23.77
CA VAL A 18 9.02 -0.40 24.35
C VAL A 18 9.64 -1.22 23.23
N GLY A 19 10.96 -1.12 23.04
CA GLY A 19 11.74 -1.88 22.06
C GLY A 19 12.01 -1.13 20.75
N GLU A 20 12.81 -1.77 19.89
CA GLU A 20 13.20 -1.24 18.58
C GLU A 20 12.31 -1.87 17.49
N PRO A 21 11.37 -1.13 16.88
CA PRO A 21 10.51 -1.66 15.86
C PRO A 21 11.18 -1.73 14.50
N GLU A 22 10.78 -2.73 13.71
CA GLU A 22 11.30 -2.95 12.36
C GLU A 22 10.49 -2.16 11.30
N LYS A 23 9.24 -1.73 11.61
CA LYS A 23 8.38 -1.07 10.62
C LYS A 23 7.39 -0.11 11.23
N TYR A 24 7.23 1.03 10.57
CA TYR A 24 6.24 2.06 10.87
C TYR A 24 5.28 2.22 9.71
N ILE A 25 3.98 2.32 9.98
CA ILE A 25 2.95 2.59 8.97
C ILE A 25 2.12 3.79 9.42
N SER A 26 2.09 4.82 8.59
CA SER A 26 1.15 5.93 8.75
C SER A 26 -0.18 5.58 8.10
N GLY A 27 -1.25 5.60 8.88
CA GLY A 27 -2.59 5.18 8.46
C GLY A 27 -2.96 3.79 8.93
N GLY A 28 -4.01 3.22 8.32
CA GLY A 28 -4.53 1.90 8.68
C GLY A 28 -3.67 0.74 8.16
N PRO A 29 -3.91 -0.49 8.66
CA PRO A 29 -3.10 -1.66 8.30
C PRO A 29 -3.23 -2.07 6.82
N MET A 30 -4.33 -1.74 6.16
CA MET A 30 -4.59 -2.11 4.77
C MET A 30 -4.15 -1.04 3.77
N MET A 31 -4.48 0.23 4.04
CA MET A 31 -4.27 1.34 3.12
C MET A 31 -3.15 2.30 3.52
N GLY A 32 -2.59 2.14 4.71
CA GLY A 32 -1.47 2.94 5.19
C GLY A 32 -0.21 2.79 4.33
N PHE A 33 0.71 3.70 4.48
CA PHE A 33 2.02 3.64 3.80
C PHE A 33 3.15 3.47 4.82
N ALA A 34 4.14 2.67 4.46
CA ALA A 34 5.33 2.49 5.28
C ALA A 34 6.16 3.77 5.29
N MET A 35 6.63 4.16 6.46
CA MET A 35 7.45 5.35 6.65
C MET A 35 8.92 4.95 6.73
N TYR A 36 9.75 5.76 6.09
CA TYR A 36 11.21 5.62 6.16
C TYR A 36 11.79 6.24 7.44
N SER A 37 11.23 7.38 7.87
CA SER A 37 11.66 8.11 9.06
C SER A 37 10.45 8.55 9.87
N LEU A 38 10.65 8.74 11.17
CA LEU A 38 9.67 9.33 12.09
C LEU A 38 9.87 10.84 12.28
N ASP A 39 10.91 11.42 11.66
CA ASP A 39 11.15 12.87 11.67
C ASP A 39 10.21 13.61 10.69
N VAL A 40 8.92 13.29 10.79
CA VAL A 40 7.86 13.87 9.98
C VAL A 40 6.80 14.47 10.91
N PRO A 41 6.32 15.68 10.63
CA PRO A 41 5.27 16.29 11.43
C PRO A 41 3.95 15.53 11.26
N VAL A 42 3.17 15.48 12.32
CA VAL A 42 1.77 15.03 12.26
C VAL A 42 0.96 16.09 11.54
N VAL A 43 0.32 15.69 10.44
CA VAL A 43 -0.53 16.58 9.63
C VAL A 43 -2.01 16.27 9.84
N LYS A 44 -2.89 17.16 9.41
CA LYS A 44 -4.35 17.03 9.55
C LYS A 44 -4.90 15.69 9.00
N GLY A 45 -4.25 15.12 7.98
CA GLY A 45 -4.63 13.83 7.38
C GLY A 45 -4.07 12.60 8.09
N SER A 46 -3.26 12.76 9.14
CA SER A 46 -2.70 11.62 9.88
C SER A 46 -3.77 11.01 10.77
N SER A 47 -4.14 9.75 10.52
CA SER A 47 -5.19 9.04 11.27
C SER A 47 -4.62 8.16 12.38
N SER A 48 -3.54 7.45 12.11
CA SER A 48 -2.91 6.53 13.06
C SER A 48 -1.45 6.26 12.71
N LEU A 49 -0.69 5.83 13.70
CA LEU A 49 0.66 5.29 13.52
C LEU A 49 0.67 3.86 14.03
N LEU A 50 0.90 2.91 13.14
CA LEU A 50 1.07 1.51 13.47
C LEU A 50 2.56 1.18 13.54
N VAL A 51 2.93 0.45 14.57
CA VAL A 51 4.32 0.09 14.82
C VAL A 51 4.41 -1.42 14.96
N PHE A 52 5.28 -2.02 14.18
CA PHE A 52 5.49 -3.46 14.17
C PHE A 52 6.88 -3.78 14.71
N GLN A 53 6.94 -4.61 15.74
CA GLN A 53 8.21 -5.11 16.27
C GLN A 53 8.92 -6.05 15.29
N LYS A 54 8.16 -6.75 14.43
CA LYS A 54 8.70 -7.64 13.40
C LYS A 54 8.01 -7.39 12.07
N ASP A 55 8.79 -7.16 11.01
CA ASP A 55 8.28 -7.07 9.64
C ASP A 55 8.42 -8.42 8.93
N ILE A 56 7.43 -9.28 9.12
CA ILE A 56 7.37 -10.60 8.48
C ILE A 56 7.22 -10.46 6.95
N VAL A 57 6.57 -9.39 6.50
CA VAL A 57 6.27 -9.19 5.07
C VAL A 57 7.53 -8.88 4.27
N SER A 58 8.42 -8.04 4.78
CA SER A 58 9.69 -7.72 4.10
C SER A 58 10.64 -8.93 4.00
N LYS A 59 10.53 -9.86 4.96
CA LYS A 59 11.32 -11.11 5.00
C LYS A 59 10.78 -12.19 4.08
N THR A 60 9.57 -12.01 3.53
CA THR A 60 8.92 -13.01 2.66
C THR A 60 9.23 -12.70 1.20
N THR A 61 9.90 -13.61 0.52
CA THR A 61 10.17 -13.51 -0.91
C THR A 61 8.90 -13.79 -1.72
N SER A 62 8.62 -12.92 -2.71
CA SER A 62 7.53 -13.16 -3.64
C SER A 62 7.92 -14.18 -4.72
N SER A 63 6.99 -15.06 -5.07
CA SER A 63 7.18 -16.04 -6.16
C SER A 63 6.35 -15.67 -7.39
N ALA A 64 6.56 -16.41 -8.48
CA ALA A 64 5.80 -16.25 -9.70
C ALA A 64 4.30 -16.51 -9.47
N CYS A 65 3.44 -15.90 -10.28
CA CYS A 65 2.01 -16.09 -10.19
C CYS A 65 1.62 -17.53 -10.58
N ILE A 66 0.96 -18.24 -9.69
CA ILE A 66 0.47 -19.62 -9.90
C ILE A 66 -0.92 -19.66 -10.55
N ARG A 67 -1.50 -18.52 -10.93
CA ARG A 67 -2.80 -18.38 -11.61
C ARG A 67 -3.99 -19.00 -10.86
N CYS A 68 -3.97 -19.00 -9.53
CA CYS A 68 -5.02 -19.63 -8.68
C CYS A 68 -6.36 -18.86 -8.65
N GLY A 69 -6.45 -17.62 -9.14
CA GLY A 69 -7.69 -16.83 -9.17
C GLY A 69 -8.08 -16.11 -7.88
N LYS A 70 -7.57 -16.50 -6.71
CA LYS A 70 -7.99 -15.99 -5.39
C LYS A 70 -7.98 -14.45 -5.27
N CYS A 71 -7.07 -13.77 -5.96
CA CYS A 71 -7.02 -12.31 -5.94
C CYS A 71 -8.22 -11.65 -6.64
N GLY A 72 -8.78 -12.29 -7.67
CA GLY A 72 -10.02 -11.85 -8.34
C GLY A 72 -11.25 -12.11 -7.47
N GLU A 73 -11.33 -13.29 -6.86
CA GLU A 73 -12.44 -13.65 -5.95
C GLU A 73 -12.53 -12.73 -4.73
N ALA A 74 -11.37 -12.32 -4.18
CA ALA A 74 -11.31 -11.44 -3.03
C ALA A 74 -11.44 -9.95 -3.37
N CYS A 75 -11.55 -9.60 -4.65
CA CYS A 75 -11.66 -8.20 -5.07
C CYS A 75 -13.08 -7.67 -4.89
N PRO A 76 -13.33 -6.62 -4.07
CA PRO A 76 -14.66 -6.06 -3.88
C PRO A 76 -15.20 -5.39 -5.15
N GLU A 77 -14.32 -4.91 -6.02
CA GLU A 77 -14.68 -4.29 -7.31
C GLU A 77 -14.66 -5.30 -8.48
N HIS A 78 -14.55 -6.59 -8.19
CA HIS A 78 -14.54 -7.67 -9.20
C HIS A 78 -13.49 -7.48 -10.32
N LEU A 79 -12.39 -6.79 -10.02
CA LEU A 79 -11.28 -6.58 -10.93
C LEU A 79 -10.43 -7.85 -11.10
N LEU A 80 -9.49 -7.80 -12.03
CA LEU A 80 -8.48 -8.84 -12.25
C LEU A 80 -7.09 -8.41 -11.76
N PRO A 81 -6.80 -8.40 -10.44
CA PRO A 81 -5.58 -7.80 -9.88
C PRO A 81 -4.29 -8.41 -10.45
N ALA A 82 -4.27 -9.70 -10.72
CA ALA A 82 -3.10 -10.35 -11.33
C ALA A 82 -2.79 -9.81 -12.73
N LYS A 83 -3.82 -9.50 -13.53
CA LYS A 83 -3.69 -8.94 -14.87
C LYS A 83 -3.30 -7.47 -14.81
N LEU A 84 -3.95 -6.70 -13.92
CA LEU A 84 -3.62 -5.29 -13.67
C LEU A 84 -2.17 -5.10 -13.23
N ALA A 85 -1.68 -5.96 -12.33
CA ALA A 85 -0.28 -5.97 -11.92
C ALA A 85 0.67 -6.33 -13.09
N GLY A 86 0.22 -7.16 -14.04
CA GLY A 86 0.94 -7.46 -15.26
C GLY A 86 1.06 -6.25 -16.20
N PHE A 87 0.03 -5.44 -16.34
CA PHE A 87 0.08 -4.16 -17.06
C PHE A 87 0.99 -3.16 -16.35
N ALA A 88 0.87 -3.05 -15.03
CA ALA A 88 1.70 -2.17 -14.22
C ALA A 88 3.21 -2.50 -14.36
N SER A 89 3.58 -3.77 -14.38
CA SER A 89 4.98 -4.19 -14.53
C SER A 89 5.57 -3.89 -15.91
N ARG A 90 4.72 -3.70 -16.95
CA ARG A 90 5.11 -3.32 -18.31
C ARG A 90 4.92 -1.84 -18.61
N ASN A 91 4.46 -1.05 -17.63
CA ASN A 91 4.03 0.36 -17.81
C ASN A 91 3.00 0.56 -18.94
N ASP A 92 2.11 -0.40 -19.12
CA ASP A 92 1.03 -0.38 -20.11
C ASP A 92 -0.19 0.36 -19.55
N GLU A 93 -0.23 1.68 -19.75
CA GLU A 93 -1.31 2.56 -19.26
C GLU A 93 -2.64 2.28 -19.98
N GLU A 94 -2.59 1.99 -21.28
CA GLU A 94 -3.77 1.72 -22.08
C GLU A 94 -4.44 0.43 -21.63
N GLY A 95 -3.69 -0.65 -21.53
CA GLY A 95 -4.18 -1.93 -21.02
C GLY A 95 -4.70 -1.81 -19.59
N PHE A 96 -3.98 -1.09 -18.72
CA PHE A 96 -4.40 -0.86 -17.34
C PHE A 96 -5.74 -0.13 -17.24
N THR A 97 -5.94 0.93 -18.05
CA THR A 97 -7.18 1.71 -18.06
C THR A 97 -8.34 0.93 -18.69
N LYS A 98 -8.08 0.19 -19.78
CA LYS A 98 -9.08 -0.64 -20.47
C LYS A 98 -9.63 -1.77 -19.59
N PHE A 99 -8.85 -2.26 -18.63
CA PHE A 99 -9.27 -3.28 -17.67
C PHE A 99 -9.67 -2.68 -16.30
N ASP A 100 -10.17 -1.45 -16.31
CA ASP A 100 -10.73 -0.75 -15.16
C ASP A 100 -9.79 -0.64 -13.95
N GLY A 101 -8.48 -0.58 -14.22
CA GLY A 101 -7.47 -0.46 -13.16
C GLY A 101 -7.61 0.82 -12.32
N MET A 102 -8.26 1.85 -12.87
CA MET A 102 -8.54 3.10 -12.17
C MET A 102 -9.64 2.96 -11.11
N GLU A 103 -10.51 1.97 -11.20
CA GLU A 103 -11.60 1.71 -10.25
C GLU A 103 -11.10 0.97 -8.98
N CYS A 104 -9.81 0.61 -8.94
CA CYS A 104 -9.24 -0.05 -7.77
C CYS A 104 -9.31 0.83 -6.53
N VAL A 105 -10.03 0.37 -5.49
CA VAL A 105 -10.15 1.06 -4.19
C VAL A 105 -8.94 0.87 -3.27
N MET A 106 -7.91 0.17 -3.73
CA MET A 106 -6.64 -0.06 -3.01
C MET A 106 -6.80 -0.73 -1.63
N CYS A 107 -7.82 -1.55 -1.44
CA CYS A 107 -8.12 -2.20 -0.16
C CYS A 107 -7.04 -3.20 0.33
N GLY A 108 -6.18 -3.70 -0.57
CA GLY A 108 -5.11 -4.63 -0.20
C GLY A 108 -5.50 -6.12 -0.17
N SER A 109 -6.78 -6.46 -0.27
CA SER A 109 -7.29 -7.84 -0.17
C SER A 109 -6.61 -8.80 -1.15
N CYS A 110 -6.37 -8.36 -2.39
CA CYS A 110 -5.70 -9.17 -3.40
C CYS A 110 -4.26 -9.57 -3.05
N SER A 111 -3.50 -8.66 -2.41
CA SER A 111 -2.15 -8.95 -1.91
C SER A 111 -2.20 -9.89 -0.70
N TYR A 112 -3.17 -9.69 0.19
CA TYR A 112 -3.33 -10.48 1.41
C TYR A 112 -3.60 -11.96 1.11
N VAL A 113 -4.55 -12.25 0.21
CA VAL A 113 -4.94 -13.63 -0.14
C VAL A 113 -3.96 -14.31 -1.09
N CYS A 114 -2.97 -13.59 -1.63
CA CYS A 114 -2.05 -14.13 -2.62
C CYS A 114 -1.10 -15.16 -1.99
N PRO A 115 -1.16 -16.46 -2.36
CA PRO A 115 -0.25 -17.47 -1.84
C PRO A 115 1.20 -17.27 -2.30
N ALA A 116 1.39 -16.64 -3.48
CA ALA A 116 2.69 -16.28 -4.02
C ALA A 116 3.27 -15.00 -3.41
N LYS A 117 2.60 -14.39 -2.43
CA LYS A 117 3.03 -13.17 -1.72
C LYS A 117 3.42 -12.01 -2.63
N ARG A 118 2.71 -11.85 -3.76
CA ARG A 118 2.98 -10.79 -4.72
C ARG A 118 2.46 -9.43 -4.23
N PRO A 119 3.21 -8.34 -4.42
CA PRO A 119 2.81 -7.00 -4.01
C PRO A 119 1.83 -6.37 -5.00
N LEU A 120 0.68 -7.04 -5.25
CA LEU A 120 -0.30 -6.65 -6.26
C LEU A 120 -0.83 -5.23 -6.05
N THR A 121 -1.21 -4.91 -4.80
CA THR A 121 -1.75 -3.60 -4.45
C THR A 121 -0.75 -2.48 -4.68
N GLN A 122 0.53 -2.68 -4.34
CA GLN A 122 1.57 -1.68 -4.54
C GLN A 122 1.80 -1.42 -6.04
N GLN A 123 1.84 -2.47 -6.86
CA GLN A 123 2.00 -2.36 -8.31
C GLN A 123 0.83 -1.60 -8.94
N ILE A 124 -0.41 -1.94 -8.57
CA ILE A 124 -1.62 -1.27 -9.05
C ILE A 124 -1.65 0.19 -8.59
N LYS A 125 -1.30 0.47 -7.32
CA LYS A 125 -1.23 1.82 -6.77
C LYS A 125 -0.21 2.70 -7.49
N ALA A 126 0.98 2.17 -7.76
CA ALA A 126 2.03 2.86 -8.51
C ALA A 126 1.55 3.21 -9.91
N MET A 127 0.98 2.25 -10.64
CA MET A 127 0.47 2.47 -11.99
C MET A 127 -0.67 3.50 -12.03
N ARG A 128 -1.62 3.40 -11.09
CA ARG A 128 -2.70 4.38 -10.94
C ARG A 128 -2.17 5.80 -10.73
N SER A 129 -1.13 5.95 -9.89
CA SER A 129 -0.49 7.26 -9.64
C SER A 129 0.16 7.81 -10.91
N THR A 130 0.82 6.96 -11.70
CA THR A 130 1.43 7.32 -13.00
C THR A 130 0.37 7.81 -13.98
N VAL A 131 -0.73 7.07 -14.15
CA VAL A 131 -1.83 7.46 -15.04
C VAL A 131 -2.43 8.82 -14.63
N LEU A 132 -2.66 9.03 -13.32
CA LEU A 132 -3.16 10.30 -12.81
C LEU A 132 -2.18 11.46 -13.03
N ALA A 133 -0.88 11.24 -12.86
CA ALA A 133 0.14 12.24 -13.11
C ALA A 133 0.20 12.62 -14.59
N ASN A 134 0.10 11.64 -15.49
CA ASN A 134 0.10 11.87 -16.94
C ASN A 134 -1.17 12.59 -17.43
N ARG A 135 -2.34 12.31 -16.84
CA ARG A 135 -3.59 13.05 -17.12
C ARG A 135 -3.52 14.53 -16.72
N ARG A 136 -2.77 14.87 -15.66
CA ARG A 136 -2.59 16.27 -15.20
C ARG A 136 -1.63 17.07 -16.07
N LYS A 137 -0.78 16.42 -16.86
CA LYS A 137 0.20 17.06 -17.76
C LYS A 137 -0.38 17.34 -19.16
N LYS A 138 -1.51 16.73 -19.50
CA LYS A 138 -2.28 17.01 -20.72
C LYS A 138 -3.30 18.10 -20.48
#